data_ed360f560946a270a8a6a2d208ec071b
#
_entry.id   ed360f560946a270a8a6a2d208ec071b
#
_cell.length_a   1.000
_cell.length_b   1.000
_cell.length_c   1.000
_cell.angle_alpha   90.00
_cell.angle_beta   90.00
_cell.angle_gamma   90.00
#
_symmetry.space_group_name_H-M   'P 1'
#
loop_
_entity.id
_entity.type
_entity.pdbx_description
1 polymer ?
#
loop_
_entity_poly.entity_id
_entity_poly.type
_entity_poly.pdbx_seq_one_letter_code
_entity_poly.pdbx_strand_id
1 'polypeptide(L)'
;MAVELKRIGWKDEPSEDTPIDSGNLKQMENNTQEAITEVEKKDILAVGFNSETSITSSGWKQKDLVFNKNIAQIGENLTLTNGKIKVGAGIKKIKASLQTTVTKLANDTFYDVQLNKNSEKVVSCSGKKAGDPQSWSFTIVPAIIEVKEGDLISVSAFVNSATFSVLTQFVVEVIEYGV
;
A
#
# COMPACT_ATOMS: atom_id res chain seq x y z
N MET A 1 -7.16 -6.56 -14.14
CA MET A 1 -6.61 -7.58 -15.07
C MET A 1 -7.78 -8.33 -15.67
N ALA A 2 -7.80 -8.58 -16.97
CA ALA A 2 -8.86 -9.40 -17.59
C ALA A 2 -8.45 -10.88 -17.44
N VAL A 3 -9.32 -11.70 -16.86
CA VAL A 3 -9.13 -13.14 -16.82
C VAL A 3 -9.27 -13.67 -18.25
N GLU A 4 -8.25 -14.32 -18.77
CA GLU A 4 -8.29 -14.95 -20.09
C GLU A 4 -8.97 -16.32 -19.96
N LEU A 5 -10.29 -16.33 -20.16
CA LEU A 5 -11.07 -17.56 -20.11
C LEU A 5 -10.90 -18.35 -21.39
N LYS A 6 -10.67 -19.65 -21.26
CA LYS A 6 -10.65 -20.54 -22.41
C LYS A 6 -12.04 -20.65 -23.02
N ARG A 7 -12.14 -20.34 -24.30
CA ARG A 7 -13.40 -20.44 -25.02
C ARG A 7 -13.72 -21.87 -25.38
N ILE A 8 -14.97 -22.27 -25.10
CA ILE A 8 -15.55 -23.50 -25.69
C ILE A 8 -16.01 -23.12 -27.09
N GLY A 9 -15.57 -23.88 -28.09
CA GLY A 9 -15.94 -23.65 -29.48
C GLY A 9 -17.38 -24.11 -29.79
N TRP A 10 -18.38 -23.38 -29.28
CA TRP A 10 -19.78 -23.63 -29.59
C TRP A 10 -20.04 -23.38 -31.06
N LYS A 11 -20.82 -24.25 -31.68
CA LYS A 11 -21.37 -24.07 -33.02
C LYS A 11 -22.83 -23.70 -32.93
N ASP A 12 -23.29 -22.89 -33.86
CA ASP A 12 -24.72 -22.51 -33.93
C ASP A 12 -25.63 -23.74 -34.16
N GLU A 13 -26.80 -23.65 -33.56
CA GLU A 13 -27.83 -24.68 -33.74
C GLU A 13 -28.28 -24.82 -35.21
N PRO A 14 -28.60 -26.04 -35.67
CA PRO A 14 -28.60 -27.30 -34.94
C PRO A 14 -27.28 -28.06 -35.15
N SER A 15 -26.34 -27.93 -34.21
CA SER A 15 -25.07 -28.64 -34.27
C SER A 15 -24.98 -29.66 -33.14
N GLU A 16 -24.75 -30.92 -33.49
CA GLU A 16 -24.45 -31.99 -32.53
C GLU A 16 -22.94 -32.05 -32.21
N ASP A 17 -22.13 -31.17 -32.83
CA ASP A 17 -20.68 -31.23 -32.74
C ASP A 17 -20.09 -30.65 -31.44
N THR A 18 -20.92 -29.96 -30.63
CA THR A 18 -20.46 -29.42 -29.33
C THR A 18 -21.48 -29.81 -28.25
N PRO A 19 -21.64 -31.09 -27.94
CA PRO A 19 -22.55 -31.53 -26.88
C PRO A 19 -22.08 -31.00 -25.52
N ILE A 20 -23.02 -30.79 -24.62
CA ILE A 20 -22.72 -30.55 -23.21
C ILE A 20 -22.23 -31.88 -22.61
N ASP A 21 -20.93 -32.09 -22.71
CA ASP A 21 -20.28 -33.24 -22.11
C ASP A 21 -19.58 -32.88 -20.79
N SER A 22 -19.09 -33.90 -20.11
CA SER A 22 -18.36 -33.69 -18.83
C SER A 22 -17.11 -32.86 -18.96
N GLY A 23 -16.45 -32.87 -20.12
CA GLY A 23 -15.27 -32.06 -20.39
C GLY A 23 -15.58 -30.57 -20.50
N ASN A 24 -16.64 -30.23 -21.25
CA ASN A 24 -17.11 -28.86 -21.41
C ASN A 24 -17.63 -28.27 -20.09
N LEU A 25 -18.39 -29.06 -19.31
CA LEU A 25 -18.86 -28.64 -17.98
C LEU A 25 -17.68 -28.39 -17.05
N LYS A 26 -16.68 -29.26 -17.01
CA LYS A 26 -15.49 -29.10 -16.20
C LYS A 26 -14.67 -27.86 -16.61
N GLN A 27 -14.60 -27.57 -17.92
CA GLN A 27 -13.95 -26.35 -18.40
C GLN A 27 -14.69 -25.07 -17.94
N MET A 28 -16.03 -25.10 -17.93
CA MET A 28 -16.85 -24.00 -17.43
C MET A 28 -16.64 -23.78 -15.91
N GLU A 29 -16.64 -24.86 -15.14
CA GLU A 29 -16.35 -24.81 -13.70
C GLU A 29 -14.97 -24.23 -13.42
N ASN A 30 -13.94 -24.68 -14.13
CA ASN A 30 -12.57 -24.17 -13.98
C ASN A 30 -12.49 -22.69 -14.33
N ASN A 31 -13.08 -22.25 -15.45
CA ASN A 31 -13.12 -20.85 -15.85
C ASN A 31 -13.82 -19.98 -14.79
N THR A 32 -14.91 -20.47 -14.23
CA THR A 32 -15.66 -19.79 -13.17
C THR A 32 -14.83 -19.69 -11.91
N GLN A 33 -14.17 -20.76 -11.50
CA GLN A 33 -13.32 -20.78 -10.30
C GLN A 33 -12.11 -19.84 -10.46
N GLU A 34 -11.46 -19.82 -11.63
CA GLU A 34 -10.37 -18.88 -11.93
C GLU A 34 -10.86 -17.43 -11.85
N ALA A 35 -12.04 -17.13 -12.41
CA ALA A 35 -12.61 -15.78 -12.36
C ALA A 35 -12.93 -15.35 -10.91
N ILE A 36 -13.52 -16.25 -10.10
CA ILE A 36 -13.80 -15.99 -8.69
C ILE A 36 -12.49 -15.70 -7.93
N THR A 37 -11.48 -16.54 -8.12
CA THR A 37 -10.18 -16.41 -7.44
C THR A 37 -9.51 -15.07 -7.77
N GLU A 38 -9.59 -14.59 -9.02
CA GLU A 38 -9.05 -13.29 -9.40
C GLU A 38 -9.82 -12.11 -8.79
N VAL A 39 -11.15 -12.22 -8.69
CA VAL A 39 -12.00 -11.18 -8.07
C VAL A 39 -11.77 -11.10 -6.56
N GLU A 40 -11.57 -12.24 -5.90
CA GLU A 40 -11.36 -12.33 -4.45
C GLU A 40 -9.93 -11.98 -4.02
N LYS A 41 -8.98 -11.97 -4.96
CA LYS A 41 -7.58 -11.67 -4.65
C LYS A 41 -7.42 -10.24 -4.17
N LYS A 42 -7.07 -10.11 -2.91
CA LYS A 42 -6.90 -8.81 -2.27
C LYS A 42 -5.77 -8.86 -1.25
N ASP A 43 -4.86 -7.92 -1.34
CA ASP A 43 -3.84 -7.71 -0.33
C ASP A 43 -3.92 -6.27 0.18
N ILE A 44 -4.11 -6.13 1.47
CA ILE A 44 -4.11 -4.84 2.18
C ILE A 44 -3.29 -5.01 3.45
N LEU A 45 -2.40 -4.07 3.72
CA LEU A 45 -1.68 -3.98 4.97
C LEU A 45 -1.77 -2.57 5.53
N ALA A 46 -2.33 -2.45 6.72
CA ALA A 46 -2.34 -1.22 7.50
C ALA A 46 -1.39 -1.35 8.69
N VAL A 47 -0.47 -0.42 8.82
CA VAL A 47 0.54 -0.40 9.89
C VAL A 47 0.53 0.93 10.63
N GLY A 48 1.04 0.92 11.86
CA GLY A 48 1.12 2.10 12.70
C GLY A 48 2.14 1.93 13.82
N PHE A 49 2.01 2.76 14.85
CA PHE A 49 2.79 2.65 16.06
C PHE A 49 1.93 2.14 17.23
N ASN A 50 2.54 1.48 18.22
CA ASN A 50 1.84 1.15 19.46
C ASN A 50 1.52 2.39 20.29
N SER A 51 2.32 3.45 20.14
CA SER A 51 2.17 4.73 20.82
C SER A 51 2.77 5.84 19.96
N GLU A 52 2.54 7.10 20.35
CA GLU A 52 3.20 8.23 19.74
C GLU A 52 4.73 8.06 19.74
N THR A 53 5.36 8.24 18.60
CA THR A 53 6.81 8.04 18.42
C THR A 53 7.51 9.40 18.40
N SER A 54 8.45 9.59 19.32
CA SER A 54 9.31 10.77 19.33
C SER A 54 10.48 10.60 18.37
N ILE A 55 10.70 11.61 17.54
CA ILE A 55 11.77 11.66 16.55
C ILE A 55 12.65 12.86 16.83
N THR A 56 13.94 12.63 16.89
CA THR A 56 14.94 13.70 16.96
C THR A 56 15.51 13.90 15.56
N SER A 57 15.37 15.11 15.06
CA SER A 57 15.95 15.55 13.78
C SER A 57 17.02 16.61 14.04
N SER A 58 18.19 16.41 13.48
CA SER A 58 19.26 17.42 13.48
C SER A 58 19.51 17.86 12.04
N GLY A 59 19.20 19.13 11.77
CA GLY A 59 19.28 19.66 10.41
C GLY A 59 18.20 19.05 9.49
N TRP A 60 18.33 19.27 8.20
CA TRP A 60 17.38 18.90 7.15
C TRP A 60 17.44 17.41 6.75
N LYS A 61 17.64 16.50 7.71
CA LYS A 61 17.78 15.07 7.43
C LYS A 61 16.48 14.33 7.72
N GLN A 62 16.00 13.61 6.71
CA GLN A 62 14.88 12.66 6.85
C GLN A 62 15.23 11.52 7.82
N LYS A 63 14.28 11.14 8.63
CA LYS A 63 14.33 9.98 9.53
C LYS A 63 13.23 9.00 9.16
N ASP A 64 13.59 7.74 8.98
CA ASP A 64 12.61 6.69 8.73
C ASP A 64 11.67 6.52 9.94
N LEU A 65 10.38 6.43 9.66
CA LEU A 65 9.37 6.02 10.63
C LEU A 65 9.33 4.50 10.68
N VAL A 66 9.79 3.93 11.79
CA VAL A 66 9.85 2.48 11.98
C VAL A 66 8.54 1.98 12.58
N PHE A 67 7.63 1.51 11.75
CA PHE A 67 6.35 0.96 12.19
C PHE A 67 6.54 -0.33 12.99
N ASN A 68 5.77 -0.50 14.05
CA ASN A 68 5.91 -1.65 14.97
C ASN A 68 4.57 -2.34 15.27
N LYS A 69 3.49 -1.96 14.58
CA LYS A 69 2.15 -2.53 14.80
C LYS A 69 1.46 -2.79 13.47
N ASN A 70 1.02 -4.02 13.26
CA ASN A 70 -0.02 -4.33 12.28
C ASN A 70 -1.37 -3.91 12.85
N ILE A 71 -2.07 -3.04 12.14
CA ILE A 71 -3.42 -2.60 12.50
C ILE A 71 -4.45 -3.54 11.87
N ALA A 72 -4.27 -3.83 10.58
CA ALA A 72 -5.09 -4.77 9.83
C ALA A 72 -4.28 -5.37 8.68
N GLN A 73 -4.58 -6.62 8.34
CA GLN A 73 -3.99 -7.32 7.22
C GLN A 73 -5.03 -8.20 6.53
N ILE A 74 -5.09 -8.12 5.22
CA ILE A 74 -5.81 -9.03 4.32
C ILE A 74 -4.78 -9.52 3.32
N GLY A 75 -4.75 -10.84 3.06
CA GLY A 75 -3.71 -11.46 2.22
C GLY A 75 -2.33 -11.54 2.89
N GLU A 76 -1.36 -12.09 2.20
CA GLU A 76 -0.03 -12.40 2.74
C GLU A 76 1.11 -11.78 1.94
N ASN A 77 0.81 -11.17 0.78
CA ASN A 77 1.83 -10.65 -0.14
C ASN A 77 2.36 -9.25 0.25
N LEU A 78 1.79 -8.62 1.26
CA LEU A 78 2.33 -7.41 1.89
C LEU A 78 2.74 -7.74 3.31
N THR A 79 3.99 -7.50 3.69
CA THR A 79 4.49 -7.84 5.03
C THR A 79 5.21 -6.67 5.68
N LEU A 80 5.03 -6.53 7.02
CA LEU A 80 5.81 -5.56 7.80
C LEU A 80 7.18 -6.16 8.15
N THR A 81 8.24 -5.56 7.60
CA THR A 81 9.61 -6.04 7.79
C THR A 81 10.51 -4.85 8.17
N ASN A 82 11.15 -4.92 9.34
CA ASN A 82 12.03 -3.84 9.84
C ASN A 82 11.38 -2.46 9.80
N GLY A 83 10.08 -2.39 10.13
CA GLY A 83 9.33 -1.15 10.16
C GLY A 83 8.92 -0.57 8.80
N LYS A 84 9.11 -1.33 7.72
CA LYS A 84 8.75 -0.99 6.33
C LYS A 84 7.81 -2.05 5.76
N ILE A 85 6.99 -1.70 4.78
CA ILE A 85 6.14 -2.66 4.08
C ILE A 85 6.93 -3.24 2.91
N LYS A 86 7.16 -4.56 2.95
CA LYS A 86 7.78 -5.32 1.88
C LYS A 86 6.72 -5.86 0.93
N VAL A 87 6.94 -5.67 -0.35
CA VAL A 87 6.09 -6.16 -1.44
C VAL A 87 6.48 -7.61 -1.78
N GLY A 88 5.50 -8.49 -1.80
CA GLY A 88 5.65 -9.90 -2.19
C GLY A 88 5.56 -10.12 -3.69
N ALA A 89 5.60 -11.41 -4.07
CA ALA A 89 5.56 -11.84 -5.46
C ALA A 89 4.22 -11.51 -6.14
N GLY A 90 4.25 -11.34 -7.45
CA GLY A 90 3.06 -11.18 -8.28
C GLY A 90 2.34 -9.84 -8.16
N ILE A 91 2.87 -8.85 -7.47
CA ILE A 91 2.29 -7.50 -7.37
C ILE A 91 2.96 -6.58 -8.38
N LYS A 92 2.14 -5.84 -9.16
CA LYS A 92 2.61 -4.82 -10.12
C LYS A 92 2.37 -3.40 -9.67
N LYS A 93 1.21 -3.14 -9.04
CA LYS A 93 0.88 -1.79 -8.56
C LYS A 93 0.21 -1.83 -7.21
N ILE A 94 0.56 -0.86 -6.41
CA ILE A 94 -0.05 -0.61 -5.11
C ILE A 94 -0.60 0.81 -5.04
N LYS A 95 -1.56 0.99 -4.15
CA LYS A 95 -2.03 2.29 -3.69
C LYS A 95 -1.59 2.46 -2.26
N ALA A 96 -0.81 3.50 -1.99
CA ALA A 96 -0.29 3.81 -0.67
C ALA A 96 -0.91 5.10 -0.14
N SER A 97 -1.43 5.08 1.07
CA SER A 97 -2.05 6.23 1.74
C SER A 97 -1.53 6.38 3.16
N LEU A 98 -1.40 7.61 3.61
CA LEU A 98 -0.80 7.96 4.88
C LEU A 98 -1.62 9.03 5.59
N GLN A 99 -1.96 8.77 6.84
CA GLN A 99 -2.49 9.77 7.76
C GLN A 99 -1.50 9.98 8.90
N THR A 100 -1.08 11.21 9.13
CA THR A 100 -0.08 11.55 10.14
C THR A 100 -0.56 12.70 11.00
N THR A 101 -0.37 12.57 12.31
CA THR A 101 -0.47 13.67 13.26
C THR A 101 0.91 13.95 13.83
N VAL A 102 1.38 15.18 13.69
CA VAL A 102 2.66 15.65 14.25
C VAL A 102 2.37 16.58 15.40
N THR A 103 3.00 16.33 16.53
CA THR A 103 2.81 17.09 17.77
C THR A 103 4.14 17.66 18.27
N LYS A 104 4.09 18.55 19.26
CA LYS A 104 5.27 19.17 19.89
C LYS A 104 6.15 19.97 18.93
N LEU A 105 5.57 20.49 17.86
CA LEU A 105 6.26 21.39 16.96
C LEU A 105 6.39 22.78 17.58
N ALA A 106 7.61 23.32 17.64
CA ALA A 106 7.84 24.72 17.98
C ALA A 106 7.26 25.66 16.91
N ASN A 107 7.08 26.93 17.25
CA ASN A 107 6.70 27.95 16.27
C ASN A 107 7.78 28.08 15.18
N ASP A 108 7.35 28.46 13.99
CA ASP A 108 8.22 28.59 12.80
C ASP A 108 8.93 27.29 12.38
N THR A 109 8.47 26.15 12.88
CA THR A 109 9.00 24.85 12.50
C THR A 109 8.55 24.47 11.11
N PHE A 110 9.50 24.14 10.26
CA PHE A 110 9.26 23.50 8.97
C PHE A 110 9.24 21.98 9.14
N TYR A 111 8.29 21.32 8.52
CA TYR A 111 8.16 19.86 8.51
C TYR A 111 8.01 19.32 7.09
N ASP A 112 8.45 18.08 6.89
CA ASP A 112 8.24 17.33 5.65
C ASP A 112 8.07 15.85 5.98
N VAL A 113 7.03 15.24 5.43
CA VAL A 113 6.78 13.81 5.54
C VAL A 113 6.72 13.22 4.15
N GLN A 114 7.48 12.17 3.94
CA GLN A 114 7.69 11.55 2.63
C GLN A 114 7.26 10.10 2.63
N LEU A 115 6.58 9.70 1.56
CA LEU A 115 6.39 8.32 1.17
C LEU A 115 7.52 7.93 0.22
N ASN A 116 8.19 6.83 0.51
CA ASN A 116 9.36 6.37 -0.24
C ASN A 116 9.18 4.95 -0.75
N LYS A 117 9.78 4.66 -1.91
CA LYS A 117 10.00 3.31 -2.44
C LYS A 117 11.52 3.09 -2.53
N ASN A 118 12.04 2.05 -1.86
CA ASN A 118 13.47 1.73 -1.83
C ASN A 118 14.34 2.94 -1.43
N SER A 119 13.87 3.74 -0.48
CA SER A 119 14.50 4.99 -0.02
C SER A 119 14.45 6.17 -1.01
N GLU A 120 13.83 6.01 -2.17
CA GLU A 120 13.59 7.10 -3.11
C GLU A 120 12.21 7.72 -2.85
N LYS A 121 12.17 9.04 -2.82
CA LYS A 121 10.93 9.79 -2.57
C LYS A 121 9.93 9.61 -3.72
N VAL A 122 8.71 9.17 -3.38
CA VAL A 122 7.56 9.09 -4.31
C VAL A 122 6.73 10.36 -4.22
N VAL A 123 6.33 10.73 -3.01
CA VAL A 123 5.51 11.91 -2.74
C VAL A 123 5.81 12.45 -1.35
N SER A 124 5.61 13.73 -1.14
CA SER A 124 5.76 14.34 0.18
C SER A 124 4.65 15.36 0.47
N CYS A 125 4.43 15.58 1.76
CA CYS A 125 3.63 16.67 2.28
C CYS A 125 4.53 17.50 3.20
N SER A 126 4.68 18.78 2.91
CA SER A 126 5.51 19.70 3.68
C SER A 126 4.77 20.98 4.03
N GLY A 127 5.18 21.62 5.09
CA GLY A 127 4.60 22.87 5.52
C GLY A 127 5.42 23.58 6.60
N LYS A 128 4.99 24.79 6.92
CA LYS A 128 5.55 25.58 8.01
C LYS A 128 4.47 25.83 9.05
N LYS A 129 4.75 25.52 10.30
CA LYS A 129 3.87 25.83 11.40
C LYS A 129 4.01 27.30 11.77
N ALA A 130 2.89 28.01 11.88
CA ALA A 130 2.78 29.33 12.44
C ALA A 130 1.89 29.31 13.68
N GLY A 131 2.24 30.09 14.72
CA GLY A 131 1.45 30.18 15.97
C GLY A 131 1.80 29.13 17.03
N ASP A 132 0.98 29.05 18.09
CA ASP A 132 1.23 28.22 19.27
C ASP A 132 1.41 26.73 18.99
N PRO A 133 2.14 25.97 19.85
CA PRO A 133 2.36 24.55 19.68
C PRO A 133 1.05 23.77 19.73
N GLN A 134 0.58 23.34 18.58
CA GLN A 134 -0.60 22.49 18.42
C GLN A 134 -0.25 21.27 17.58
N SER A 135 -1.09 20.25 17.70
CA SER A 135 -1.01 19.08 16.83
C SER A 135 -1.46 19.44 15.42
N TRP A 136 -0.75 18.94 14.44
CA TRP A 136 -1.12 19.04 13.03
C TRP A 136 -1.37 17.67 12.45
N SER A 137 -2.56 17.49 11.90
CA SER A 137 -2.90 16.28 11.16
C SER A 137 -2.95 16.58 9.69
N PHE A 138 -2.34 15.73 8.90
CA PHE A 138 -2.41 15.80 7.45
C PHE A 138 -2.46 14.40 6.83
N THR A 139 -3.00 14.34 5.65
CA THR A 139 -3.10 13.11 4.87
C THR A 139 -2.31 13.30 3.59
N ILE A 140 -1.43 12.36 3.28
CA ILE A 140 -0.86 12.28 1.94
C ILE A 140 -1.93 11.67 1.04
N VAL A 141 -2.25 12.37 -0.05
CA VAL A 141 -3.15 11.87 -1.10
C VAL A 141 -2.65 10.50 -1.57
N PRO A 142 -3.54 9.51 -1.72
CA PRO A 142 -3.12 8.18 -2.14
C PRO A 142 -2.27 8.21 -3.40
N ALA A 143 -1.07 7.63 -3.30
CA ALA A 143 -0.15 7.49 -4.43
C ALA A 143 -0.29 6.09 -5.04
N ILE A 144 -0.37 6.03 -6.37
CA ILE A 144 -0.27 4.78 -7.13
C ILE A 144 1.19 4.58 -7.49
N ILE A 145 1.74 3.43 -7.13
CA ILE A 145 3.16 3.13 -7.25
C ILE A 145 3.33 1.82 -8.01
N GLU A 146 4.11 1.83 -9.06
CA GLU A 146 4.59 0.62 -9.71
C GLU A 146 5.64 -0.06 -8.82
N VAL A 147 5.47 -1.35 -8.62
CA VAL A 147 6.31 -2.14 -7.71
C VAL A 147 6.67 -3.49 -8.30
N LYS A 148 7.66 -4.11 -7.69
CA LYS A 148 8.06 -5.50 -7.93
C LYS A 148 8.33 -6.20 -6.61
N GLU A 149 8.44 -7.51 -6.66
CA GLU A 149 8.82 -8.32 -5.50
C GLU A 149 10.10 -7.79 -4.84
N GLY A 150 10.06 -7.70 -3.52
CA GLY A 150 11.16 -7.23 -2.69
C GLY A 150 11.23 -5.72 -2.50
N ASP A 151 10.45 -4.92 -3.24
CA ASP A 151 10.40 -3.47 -3.00
C ASP A 151 9.95 -3.16 -1.57
N LEU A 152 10.58 -2.13 -0.99
CA LEU A 152 10.28 -1.64 0.35
C LEU A 152 9.58 -0.29 0.27
N ILE A 153 8.37 -0.24 0.83
CA ILE A 153 7.59 0.98 0.94
C ILE A 153 7.72 1.50 2.37
N SER A 154 8.15 2.74 2.51
CA SER A 154 8.46 3.34 3.80
C SER A 154 8.00 4.78 3.88
N VAL A 155 7.93 5.27 5.11
CA VAL A 155 7.64 6.68 5.41
C VAL A 155 8.82 7.25 6.15
N SER A 156 9.22 8.47 5.80
CA SER A 156 10.20 9.23 6.55
C SER A 156 9.68 10.61 6.87
N ALA A 157 10.22 11.22 7.90
CA ALA A 157 9.84 12.56 8.32
C ALA A 157 11.06 13.37 8.77
N PHE A 158 10.99 14.67 8.61
CA PHE A 158 11.88 15.59 9.30
C PHE A 158 11.16 16.84 9.78
N VAL A 159 11.74 17.48 10.75
CA VAL A 159 11.45 18.86 11.15
C VAL A 159 12.75 19.60 11.40
N ASN A 160 12.75 20.91 11.25
CA ASN A 160 13.94 21.72 11.53
C ASN A 160 14.14 22.02 13.03
N SER A 161 13.28 21.52 13.90
CA SER A 161 13.44 21.58 15.36
C SER A 161 14.02 20.28 15.94
N ALA A 162 14.51 20.31 17.15
CA ALA A 162 15.28 19.20 17.73
C ALA A 162 14.47 17.91 17.93
N THR A 163 13.23 18.00 18.37
CA THR A 163 12.40 16.82 18.68
C THR A 163 10.93 17.11 18.37
N PHE A 164 10.26 16.14 17.78
CA PHE A 164 8.83 16.14 17.53
C PHE A 164 8.26 14.75 17.75
N SER A 165 6.97 14.63 17.91
CA SER A 165 6.30 13.35 18.04
C SER A 165 5.34 13.14 16.89
N VAL A 166 5.21 11.89 16.46
CA VAL A 166 4.30 11.49 15.38
C VAL A 166 3.42 10.34 15.80
N LEU A 167 2.19 10.40 15.36
CA LEU A 167 1.25 9.28 15.32
C LEU A 167 0.84 9.10 13.86
N THR A 168 1.15 7.96 13.28
CA THR A 168 0.98 7.73 11.86
C THR A 168 0.28 6.40 11.63
N GLN A 169 -0.69 6.40 10.72
CA GLN A 169 -1.29 5.22 10.12
C GLN A 169 -0.92 5.18 8.63
N PHE A 170 -0.39 4.06 8.21
CA PHE A 170 0.06 3.85 6.85
C PHE A 170 -0.63 2.61 6.27
N VAL A 171 -1.31 2.78 5.15
CA VAL A 171 -2.07 1.73 4.48
C VAL A 171 -1.54 1.54 3.06
N VAL A 172 -1.25 0.29 2.72
CA VAL A 172 -0.92 -0.14 1.37
C VAL A 172 -1.94 -1.16 0.91
N GLU A 173 -2.51 -0.94 -0.28
CA GLU A 173 -3.49 -1.79 -0.94
C GLU A 173 -2.96 -2.19 -2.32
N VAL A 174 -3.03 -3.49 -2.64
CA VAL A 174 -2.69 -3.95 -3.99
C VAL A 174 -3.84 -3.62 -4.93
N ILE A 175 -3.53 -3.00 -6.06
CA ILE A 175 -4.51 -2.61 -7.09
C ILE A 175 -4.27 -3.30 -8.45
N GLU A 176 -3.10 -3.92 -8.63
CA GLU A 176 -2.79 -4.69 -9.84
C GLU A 176 -1.81 -5.81 -9.52
N TYR A 177 -2.21 -7.03 -9.89
CA TYR A 177 -1.35 -8.21 -9.84
C TYR A 177 -0.72 -8.47 -11.20
N GLY A 178 0.48 -9.09 -11.18
CA GLY A 178 1.13 -9.63 -12.37
C GLY A 178 0.55 -11.01 -12.73
N VAL A 179 0.53 -11.35 -14.00
CA VAL A 179 0.35 -12.71 -14.51
C VAL A 179 1.70 -13.42 -14.45
#